data_70927ff76f04ba5172d1242547613fe2
#
_entry.id   70927ff76f04ba5172d1242547613fe2
#
_cell.length_a   1.000
_cell.length_b   1.000
_cell.length_c   1.000
_cell.angle_alpha   90.00
_cell.angle_beta   90.00
_cell.angle_gamma   90.00
#
_symmetry.space_group_name_H-M   'P 1'
#
loop_
_entity.id
_entity.type
_entity.pdbx_description
1 polymer ?
#
loop_
_entity_poly.entity_id
_entity_poly.type
_entity_poly.pdbx_seq_one_letter_code
_entity_poly.pdbx_strand_id
1 'polypeptide(L)'
;MIGLTMPELDVWSERVVVALGQNPGIFTGPGTNTYLVGTGRKRILVDTGQGVDAYVGVLERALERAGCDGIQEIVLTHSHRDHGGGLAHVQARWGPLRVSKLPGPDDARLKLVAEPLADGAVVRTQGATLRAVHTPGHAVDHLCFVLEQENALFSGDNVLGVGTTVIPSHGGDLLDYMNSLARMLALLPSRIYPAHGPLIADGPTKLRDYITHRNEREAQILAALGQGDANVGTVVKRVYTDVPEVLHAAAAHSVAAHLRKLEREGRVQRRDDRAPLEAIWAIA
;
A
#
# COMPACT_ATOMS: atom_id res chain seq x y z
N MET A 1 5.10 -11.40 -6.67
CA MET A 1 6.26 -11.24 -5.74
C MET A 1 6.77 -12.56 -5.14
N ILE A 2 6.12 -13.68 -5.40
CA ILE A 2 6.55 -15.01 -4.92
C ILE A 2 7.95 -15.32 -5.47
N GLY A 3 8.88 -15.73 -4.61
CA GLY A 3 10.26 -16.05 -4.97
C GLY A 3 11.21 -14.86 -5.09
N LEU A 4 10.72 -13.63 -4.93
CA LEU A 4 11.58 -12.45 -4.86
C LEU A 4 12.29 -12.42 -3.50
N THR A 5 13.61 -12.26 -3.53
CA THR A 5 14.43 -12.04 -2.33
C THR A 5 14.98 -10.62 -2.33
N MET A 6 15.08 -10.03 -1.15
CA MET A 6 15.69 -8.72 -0.94
C MET A 6 16.65 -8.79 0.26
N PRO A 7 17.68 -7.92 0.31
CA PRO A 7 18.51 -7.81 1.51
C PRO A 7 17.67 -7.37 2.71
N GLU A 8 18.01 -7.88 3.89
CA GLU A 8 17.32 -7.50 5.14
C GLU A 8 17.47 -6.00 5.46
N LEU A 9 18.54 -5.39 4.95
CA LEU A 9 18.94 -4.02 5.19
C LEU A 9 19.57 -3.44 3.92
N ASP A 10 19.18 -2.23 3.54
CA ASP A 10 19.79 -1.50 2.42
C ASP A 10 19.74 0.01 2.65
N VAL A 11 20.56 0.76 1.91
CA VAL A 11 20.62 2.24 1.93
C VAL A 11 20.16 2.74 0.57
N TRP A 12 18.96 3.28 0.50
CA TRP A 12 18.35 3.73 -0.76
C TRP A 12 18.62 5.19 -1.09
N SER A 13 18.97 5.98 -0.08
CA SER A 13 19.52 7.33 -0.25
C SER A 13 20.29 7.75 1.02
N GLU A 14 20.90 8.94 1.00
CA GLU A 14 21.51 9.56 2.19
C GLU A 14 20.51 9.66 3.37
N ARG A 15 19.22 9.83 3.03
CA ARG A 15 18.14 10.06 4.00
C ARG A 15 17.30 8.83 4.30
N VAL A 16 17.44 7.74 3.54
CA VAL A 16 16.55 6.59 3.63
C VAL A 16 17.34 5.29 3.77
N VAL A 17 17.19 4.66 4.92
CA VAL A 17 17.66 3.30 5.19
C VAL A 17 16.45 2.41 5.32
N VAL A 18 16.40 1.31 4.55
CA VAL A 18 15.32 0.33 4.61
C VAL A 18 15.70 -0.82 5.52
N ALA A 19 14.76 -1.25 6.36
CA ALA A 19 14.84 -2.46 7.18
C ALA A 19 13.66 -3.37 6.83
N LEU A 20 13.94 -4.61 6.41
CA LEU A 20 12.91 -5.55 5.98
C LEU A 20 12.22 -6.19 7.20
N GLY A 21 10.90 -6.21 7.20
CA GLY A 21 10.05 -6.62 8.33
C GLY A 21 10.05 -8.10 8.69
N GLN A 22 10.84 -8.94 8.00
CA GLN A 22 11.03 -10.39 8.23
C GLN A 22 9.74 -11.22 8.17
N ASN A 23 8.79 -10.78 7.35
CA ASN A 23 7.45 -11.37 7.19
C ASN A 23 7.18 -11.76 5.73
N PRO A 24 8.01 -12.60 5.09
CA PRO A 24 7.80 -12.99 3.70
C PRO A 24 6.47 -13.73 3.53
N GLY A 25 5.75 -13.46 2.43
CA GLY A 25 4.43 -14.05 2.21
C GLY A 25 3.84 -13.74 0.83
N ILE A 26 2.68 -14.34 0.56
CA ILE A 26 1.99 -14.18 -0.73
C ILE A 26 1.65 -12.70 -1.01
N PHE A 27 1.24 -11.96 0.00
CA PHE A 27 0.88 -10.54 -0.10
C PHE A 27 2.06 -9.61 0.15
N THR A 28 2.96 -9.98 1.04
CA THR A 28 4.12 -9.17 1.45
C THR A 28 5.37 -9.41 0.60
N GLY A 29 5.36 -10.41 -0.27
CA GLY A 29 6.52 -10.78 -1.10
C GLY A 29 7.74 -11.13 -0.23
N PRO A 30 8.87 -10.40 -0.35
CA PRO A 30 10.06 -10.63 0.48
C PRO A 30 9.88 -10.18 1.93
N GLY A 31 8.85 -9.40 2.23
CA GLY A 31 8.54 -8.77 3.50
C GLY A 31 8.14 -7.31 3.34
N THR A 32 7.74 -6.69 4.45
CA THR A 32 7.40 -5.26 4.48
C THR A 32 8.67 -4.42 4.61
N ASN A 33 8.87 -3.46 3.73
CA ASN A 33 9.88 -2.44 3.89
C ASN A 33 9.44 -1.44 4.96
N THR A 34 10.24 -1.28 6.00
CA THR A 34 10.14 -0.18 6.94
C THR A 34 11.32 0.77 6.74
N TYR A 35 11.16 2.05 7.06
CA TYR A 35 12.15 3.03 6.66
C TYR A 35 12.59 3.92 7.82
N LEU A 36 13.91 4.03 8.03
CA LEU A 36 14.50 5.06 8.87
C LEU A 36 14.80 6.28 7.99
N VAL A 37 14.11 7.40 8.28
CA VAL A 37 14.15 8.61 7.44
C VAL A 37 14.77 9.78 8.20
N GLY A 38 15.74 10.45 7.56
CA GLY A 38 16.47 11.59 8.08
C GLY A 38 17.98 11.43 7.99
N THR A 39 18.74 12.45 8.47
CA THR A 39 20.21 12.43 8.53
C THR A 39 20.73 12.63 9.95
N GLY A 40 19.83 12.87 10.92
CA GLY A 40 20.18 13.13 12.31
C GLY A 40 20.46 11.88 13.14
N ARG A 41 20.84 12.11 14.41
CA ARG A 41 21.07 11.06 15.40
C ARG A 41 19.79 10.32 15.79
N LYS A 42 18.62 10.91 15.58
CA LYS A 42 17.31 10.26 15.67
C LYS A 42 16.58 10.41 14.36
N ARG A 43 15.91 9.35 13.91
CA ARG A 43 15.20 9.32 12.63
C ARG A 43 13.72 9.00 12.81
N ILE A 44 12.90 9.38 11.85
CA ILE A 44 11.52 8.93 11.76
C ILE A 44 11.53 7.48 11.28
N LEU A 45 10.72 6.62 11.92
CA LEU A 45 10.45 5.28 11.43
C LEU A 45 9.10 5.28 10.69
N VAL A 46 9.10 4.90 9.41
CA VAL A 46 7.89 4.70 8.61
C VAL A 46 7.55 3.22 8.63
N ASP A 47 6.39 2.87 9.16
CA ASP A 47 5.87 1.52 9.42
C ASP A 47 6.74 0.69 10.38
N THR A 48 6.18 -0.42 10.89
CA THR A 48 6.81 -1.24 11.94
C THR A 48 6.85 -2.73 11.62
N GLY A 49 6.42 -3.12 10.40
CA GLY A 49 6.29 -4.54 10.05
C GLY A 49 5.16 -5.25 10.78
N GLN A 50 5.16 -6.57 10.71
CA GLN A 50 4.06 -7.43 11.19
C GLN A 50 4.17 -7.84 12.67
N GLY A 51 5.28 -7.55 13.34
CA GLY A 51 5.56 -8.01 14.70
C GLY A 51 6.24 -9.38 14.73
N VAL A 52 7.19 -9.60 13.83
CA VAL A 52 8.08 -10.77 13.85
C VAL A 52 9.30 -10.43 14.70
N ASP A 53 9.65 -11.31 15.65
CA ASP A 53 10.74 -11.04 16.62
C ASP A 53 12.08 -10.72 15.96
N ALA A 54 12.40 -11.41 14.86
CA ALA A 54 13.63 -11.19 14.10
C ALA A 54 13.77 -9.76 13.55
N TYR A 55 12.67 -9.04 13.36
CA TYR A 55 12.67 -7.67 12.83
C TYR A 55 13.41 -6.68 13.75
N VAL A 56 13.30 -6.83 15.06
CA VAL A 56 13.96 -5.93 16.02
C VAL A 56 15.47 -5.90 15.79
N GLY A 57 16.10 -7.06 15.61
CA GLY A 57 17.54 -7.14 15.31
C GLY A 57 17.93 -6.55 13.95
N VAL A 58 17.05 -6.63 12.96
CA VAL A 58 17.25 -5.96 11.66
C VAL A 58 17.20 -4.44 11.84
N LEU A 59 16.21 -3.94 12.58
CA LEU A 59 16.06 -2.50 12.86
C LEU A 59 17.23 -1.94 13.67
N GLU A 60 17.78 -2.69 14.63
CA GLU A 60 19.00 -2.31 15.35
C GLU A 60 20.19 -2.12 14.40
N ARG A 61 20.45 -3.10 13.52
CA ARG A 61 21.51 -2.97 12.50
C ARG A 61 21.25 -1.81 11.53
N ALA A 62 19.96 -1.52 11.23
CA ALA A 62 19.60 -0.39 10.39
C ALA A 62 19.92 0.95 11.07
N LEU A 63 19.68 1.08 12.37
CA LEU A 63 20.06 2.25 13.17
C LEU A 63 21.60 2.43 13.19
N GLU A 64 22.35 1.37 13.44
CA GLU A 64 23.82 1.37 13.38
C GLU A 64 24.31 1.77 12.00
N ARG A 65 23.76 1.17 10.92
CA ARG A 65 24.11 1.50 9.53
C ARG A 65 23.81 2.95 9.16
N ALA A 66 22.73 3.49 9.74
CA ALA A 66 22.33 4.90 9.57
C ALA A 66 23.17 5.86 10.42
N GLY A 67 24.02 5.38 11.33
CA GLY A 67 24.78 6.19 12.27
C GLY A 67 23.89 6.97 13.25
N CYS A 68 22.73 6.41 13.63
CA CYS A 68 21.79 7.07 14.52
C CYS A 68 21.58 6.31 15.84
N ASP A 69 21.22 7.05 16.89
CA ASP A 69 21.11 6.54 18.27
C ASP A 69 19.72 5.99 18.57
N GLY A 70 18.73 6.24 17.71
CA GLY A 70 17.36 5.80 17.94
C GLY A 70 16.32 6.40 17.02
N ILE A 71 15.08 6.12 17.38
CA ILE A 71 13.89 6.55 16.66
C ILE A 71 13.34 7.82 17.34
N GLN A 72 13.01 8.83 16.54
CA GLN A 72 12.38 10.06 17.02
C GLN A 72 10.90 9.85 17.27
N GLU A 73 10.22 9.31 16.26
CA GLU A 73 8.79 8.98 16.24
C GLU A 73 8.49 7.97 15.13
N ILE A 74 7.32 7.38 15.18
CA ILE A 74 6.82 6.43 14.21
C ILE A 74 5.68 7.09 13.43
N VAL A 75 5.69 6.97 12.10
CA VAL A 75 4.54 7.28 11.26
C VAL A 75 4.07 6.01 10.58
N LEU A 76 2.75 5.75 10.57
CA LEU A 76 2.18 4.58 9.92
C LEU A 76 1.44 5.00 8.64
N THR A 77 1.65 4.22 7.58
CA THR A 77 0.94 4.43 6.31
C THR A 77 -0.53 4.08 6.46
N HIS A 78 -0.85 2.96 7.09
CA HIS A 78 -2.22 2.50 7.35
C HIS A 78 -2.25 1.40 8.42
N SER A 79 -3.44 0.89 8.78
CA SER A 79 -3.64 -0.04 9.90
C SER A 79 -3.55 -1.52 9.53
N HIS A 80 -3.07 -1.92 8.36
CA HIS A 80 -2.87 -3.35 8.11
C HIS A 80 -1.77 -3.91 9.04
N ARG A 81 -1.92 -5.19 9.39
CA ARG A 81 -1.08 -5.83 10.40
C ARG A 81 0.40 -5.82 10.06
N ASP A 82 0.73 -5.97 8.81
CA ASP A 82 2.12 -5.99 8.32
C ASP A 82 2.78 -4.60 8.29
N HIS A 83 2.03 -3.53 8.59
CA HIS A 83 2.52 -2.17 8.76
C HIS A 83 2.55 -1.71 10.22
N GLY A 84 1.46 -1.94 10.95
CA GLY A 84 1.33 -1.49 12.34
C GLY A 84 1.56 -2.58 13.40
N GLY A 85 1.60 -3.86 13.01
CA GLY A 85 1.64 -4.98 13.94
C GLY A 85 2.91 -5.10 14.79
N GLY A 86 4.02 -4.53 14.30
CA GLY A 86 5.30 -4.54 15.01
C GLY A 86 5.46 -3.45 16.07
N LEU A 87 4.49 -2.54 16.20
CA LEU A 87 4.59 -1.40 17.11
C LEU A 87 4.95 -1.80 18.54
N ALA A 88 4.30 -2.84 19.08
CA ALA A 88 4.58 -3.30 20.44
C ALA A 88 6.04 -3.78 20.64
N HIS A 89 6.62 -4.46 19.64
CA HIS A 89 8.01 -4.91 19.66
C HIS A 89 8.99 -3.73 19.59
N VAL A 90 8.70 -2.75 18.74
CA VAL A 90 9.51 -1.52 18.64
C VAL A 90 9.47 -0.74 19.96
N GLN A 91 8.28 -0.54 20.55
CA GLN A 91 8.15 0.17 21.82
C GLN A 91 8.74 -0.61 23.00
N ALA A 92 8.68 -1.93 23.00
CA ALA A 92 9.34 -2.74 24.04
C ALA A 92 10.87 -2.55 24.01
N ARG A 93 11.46 -2.33 22.84
CA ARG A 93 12.90 -2.19 22.66
C ARG A 93 13.42 -0.76 22.88
N TRP A 94 12.71 0.26 22.38
CA TRP A 94 13.16 1.67 22.41
C TRP A 94 12.34 2.55 23.36
N GLY A 95 11.40 1.98 24.11
CA GLY A 95 10.52 2.70 25.00
C GLY A 95 9.29 3.30 24.29
N PRO A 96 8.46 4.06 25.03
CA PRO A 96 7.29 4.70 24.45
C PRO A 96 7.71 5.76 23.44
N LEU A 97 7.30 5.57 22.20
CA LEU A 97 7.53 6.49 21.09
C LEU A 97 6.21 7.12 20.68
N ARG A 98 6.25 8.37 20.24
CA ARG A 98 5.14 8.99 19.56
C ARG A 98 4.82 8.20 18.30
N VAL A 99 3.54 7.92 18.07
CA VAL A 99 3.03 7.25 16.87
C VAL A 99 2.02 8.18 16.23
N SER A 100 2.14 8.42 14.92
CA SER A 100 1.24 9.29 14.18
C SER A 100 0.69 8.55 12.96
N LYS A 101 -0.63 8.61 12.74
CA LYS A 101 -1.31 8.04 11.57
C LYS A 101 -2.68 8.67 11.35
N LEU A 102 -3.25 8.52 10.15
CA LEU A 102 -4.65 8.84 9.92
C LEU A 102 -5.52 7.82 10.67
N PRO A 103 -6.47 8.25 11.54
CA PRO A 103 -7.36 7.32 12.24
C PRO A 103 -8.15 6.44 11.27
N GLY A 104 -8.26 5.16 11.58
CA GLY A 104 -8.94 4.17 10.74
C GLY A 104 -9.71 3.11 11.53
N PRO A 105 -10.61 2.37 10.86
CA PRO A 105 -11.49 1.40 11.52
C PRO A 105 -10.75 0.21 12.14
N ASP A 106 -9.57 -0.13 11.62
CA ASP A 106 -8.77 -1.27 12.10
C ASP A 106 -7.84 -0.94 13.27
N ASP A 107 -7.75 0.33 13.69
CA ASP A 107 -6.89 0.77 14.80
C ASP A 107 -7.19 0.02 16.10
N ALA A 108 -8.48 -0.15 16.40
CA ALA A 108 -8.91 -0.88 17.59
C ALA A 108 -8.51 -2.36 17.56
N ARG A 109 -8.53 -2.99 16.40
CA ARG A 109 -8.12 -4.40 16.20
C ARG A 109 -6.63 -4.59 16.50
N LEU A 110 -5.80 -3.64 16.10
CA LEU A 110 -4.36 -3.66 16.36
C LEU A 110 -3.99 -3.02 17.70
N LYS A 111 -4.98 -2.52 18.47
CA LYS A 111 -4.76 -1.76 19.71
C LYS A 111 -3.80 -0.58 19.49
N LEU A 112 -3.88 0.05 18.33
CA LEU A 112 -3.05 1.20 18.01
C LEU A 112 -3.51 2.41 18.82
N VAL A 113 -2.55 3.03 19.50
CA VAL A 113 -2.70 4.34 20.11
C VAL A 113 -1.81 5.30 19.35
N ALA A 114 -2.40 6.14 18.52
CA ALA A 114 -1.68 7.06 17.66
C ALA A 114 -2.28 8.47 17.74
N GLU A 115 -1.42 9.48 17.56
CA GLU A 115 -1.87 10.85 17.36
C GLU A 115 -2.41 11.00 15.93
N PRO A 116 -3.54 11.69 15.76
CA PRO A 116 -4.11 11.90 14.43
C PRO A 116 -3.17 12.66 13.50
N LEU A 117 -2.90 12.09 12.33
CA LEU A 117 -2.14 12.70 11.26
C LEU A 117 -3.03 12.88 10.04
N ALA A 118 -3.39 14.13 9.75
CA ALA A 118 -4.30 14.46 8.66
C ALA A 118 -3.57 14.61 7.32
N ASP A 119 -4.37 14.68 6.24
CA ASP A 119 -3.88 15.06 4.90
C ASP A 119 -3.16 16.41 4.93
N GLY A 120 -2.02 16.50 4.28
CA GLY A 120 -1.15 17.68 4.25
C GLY A 120 -0.33 17.92 5.52
N ALA A 121 -0.54 17.15 6.59
CA ALA A 121 0.26 17.27 7.81
C ALA A 121 1.74 16.98 7.54
N VAL A 122 2.61 17.60 8.34
CA VAL A 122 4.06 17.54 8.14
C VAL A 122 4.76 17.03 9.39
N VAL A 123 5.55 15.99 9.22
CA VAL A 123 6.45 15.45 10.24
C VAL A 123 7.89 15.76 9.87
N ARG A 124 8.67 16.31 10.82
CA ARG A 124 10.04 16.78 10.57
C ARG A 124 11.03 16.10 11.47
N THR A 125 12.20 15.82 10.89
CA THR A 125 13.41 15.43 11.62
C THR A 125 14.61 16.14 10.98
N GLN A 126 15.79 16.01 11.55
CA GLN A 126 16.99 16.55 10.95
C GLN A 126 17.21 15.96 9.55
N GLY A 127 17.27 16.82 8.55
CA GLY A 127 17.53 16.48 7.15
C GLY A 127 16.35 15.89 6.38
N ALA A 128 15.15 15.75 6.99
CA ALA A 128 13.98 15.24 6.29
C ALA A 128 12.67 15.89 6.75
N THR A 129 11.81 16.14 5.77
CA THR A 129 10.44 16.60 5.94
C THR A 129 9.53 15.64 5.23
N LEU A 130 8.68 14.95 5.96
CA LEU A 130 7.64 14.06 5.43
C LEU A 130 6.31 14.79 5.44
N ARG A 131 5.70 14.98 4.27
CA ARG A 131 4.35 15.51 4.13
C ARG A 131 3.38 14.39 3.83
N ALA A 132 2.39 14.22 4.70
CA ALA A 132 1.34 13.22 4.54
C ALA A 132 0.41 13.58 3.37
N VAL A 133 0.02 12.57 2.59
CA VAL A 133 -0.94 12.68 1.49
C VAL A 133 -1.96 11.57 1.67
N HIS A 134 -3.21 11.92 1.93
CA HIS A 134 -4.28 10.93 2.06
C HIS A 134 -4.58 10.30 0.69
N THR A 135 -4.42 9.01 0.62
CA THR A 135 -4.52 8.22 -0.61
C THR A 135 -5.34 6.95 -0.36
N PRO A 136 -6.66 7.11 -0.10
CA PRO A 136 -7.55 5.98 0.17
C PRO A 136 -7.70 5.06 -1.06
N GLY A 137 -8.20 3.87 -0.82
CA GLY A 137 -8.57 2.91 -1.86
C GLY A 137 -8.02 1.52 -1.61
N HIS A 138 -6.75 1.35 -1.26
CA HIS A 138 -6.24 0.11 -0.68
C HIS A 138 -6.77 -0.05 0.77
N ALA A 139 -6.69 0.99 1.55
CA ALA A 139 -7.31 1.15 2.86
C ALA A 139 -7.85 2.57 3.00
N VAL A 140 -8.90 2.76 3.82
CA VAL A 140 -9.56 4.07 3.98
C VAL A 140 -8.67 5.09 4.72
N ASP A 141 -7.78 4.61 5.58
CA ASP A 141 -6.85 5.39 6.40
C ASP A 141 -5.44 5.49 5.78
N HIS A 142 -5.30 5.13 4.49
CA HIS A 142 -4.00 5.07 3.86
C HIS A 142 -3.40 6.46 3.64
N LEU A 143 -2.17 6.66 4.13
CA LEU A 143 -1.31 7.81 3.86
C LEU A 143 -0.10 7.38 3.06
N CYS A 144 0.20 8.11 1.99
CA CYS A 144 1.53 8.20 1.43
C CYS A 144 2.30 9.34 2.09
N PHE A 145 3.64 9.31 2.06
CA PHE A 145 4.47 10.40 2.56
C PHE A 145 5.41 10.90 1.47
N VAL A 146 5.38 12.21 1.22
CA VAL A 146 6.37 12.87 0.33
C VAL A 146 7.57 13.26 1.17
N LEU A 147 8.74 12.75 0.80
CA LEU A 147 10.03 13.24 1.29
C LEU A 147 10.43 14.47 0.46
N GLU A 148 10.24 15.66 1.01
CA GLU A 148 10.36 16.92 0.26
C GLU A 148 11.77 17.13 -0.29
N GLN A 149 12.81 16.75 0.45
CA GLN A 149 14.22 16.94 0.06
C GLN A 149 14.64 16.13 -1.17
N GLU A 150 13.92 15.08 -1.49
CA GLU A 150 14.22 14.18 -2.62
C GLU A 150 13.12 14.19 -3.68
N ASN A 151 12.02 14.90 -3.43
CA ASN A 151 10.76 14.73 -4.19
C ASN A 151 10.42 13.24 -4.38
N ALA A 152 10.57 12.45 -3.33
CA ALA A 152 10.34 11.01 -3.33
C ALA A 152 9.06 10.65 -2.55
N LEU A 153 8.42 9.54 -2.91
CA LEU A 153 7.13 9.13 -2.34
C LEU A 153 7.27 7.78 -1.62
N PHE A 154 7.00 7.74 -0.32
CA PHE A 154 6.68 6.50 0.38
C PHE A 154 5.23 6.14 0.05
N SER A 155 5.03 5.11 -0.75
CA SER A 155 3.71 4.78 -1.30
C SER A 155 2.87 3.85 -0.43
N GLY A 156 3.43 3.32 0.67
CA GLY A 156 2.76 2.25 1.40
C GLY A 156 2.37 1.13 0.43
N ASP A 157 1.13 0.67 0.55
CA ASP A 157 0.58 -0.39 -0.30
C ASP A 157 -0.13 0.09 -1.57
N ASN A 158 -0.18 1.39 -1.81
CA ASN A 158 -0.81 1.87 -3.04
C ASN A 158 -0.01 1.56 -4.30
N VAL A 159 1.34 1.57 -4.22
CA VAL A 159 2.21 1.19 -5.34
C VAL A 159 3.33 0.29 -4.84
N LEU A 160 3.46 -0.88 -5.42
CA LEU A 160 4.44 -1.90 -5.01
C LEU A 160 5.63 -1.93 -5.98
N GLY A 161 6.77 -2.37 -5.48
CA GLY A 161 7.99 -2.51 -6.28
C GLY A 161 7.84 -3.52 -7.42
N VAL A 162 7.06 -4.58 -7.20
CA VAL A 162 6.73 -5.61 -8.20
C VAL A 162 5.26 -5.97 -8.12
N GLY A 163 4.64 -6.16 -9.29
CA GLY A 163 3.21 -6.48 -9.40
C GLY A 163 2.31 -5.27 -9.17
N THR A 164 1.08 -5.51 -8.78
CA THR A 164 0.07 -4.49 -8.47
C THR A 164 -0.57 -4.77 -7.13
N THR A 165 -1.04 -3.73 -6.45
CA THR A 165 -1.69 -3.88 -5.15
C THR A 165 -3.05 -4.58 -5.25
N VAL A 166 -3.45 -5.22 -4.17
CA VAL A 166 -4.79 -5.76 -3.98
C VAL A 166 -5.71 -4.65 -3.45
N ILE A 167 -6.91 -4.55 -3.99
CA ILE A 167 -7.97 -3.72 -3.42
C ILE A 167 -8.91 -4.66 -2.65
N PRO A 168 -8.86 -4.66 -1.31
CA PRO A 168 -9.65 -5.57 -0.50
C PRO A 168 -11.15 -5.34 -0.70
N SER A 169 -11.94 -6.41 -0.56
CA SER A 169 -13.41 -6.30 -0.64
C SER A 169 -14.01 -5.54 0.56
N HIS A 170 -13.33 -5.57 1.71
CA HIS A 170 -13.67 -4.82 2.92
C HIS A 170 -12.61 -3.75 3.15
N GLY A 171 -13.04 -2.50 3.33
CA GLY A 171 -12.14 -1.36 3.55
C GLY A 171 -11.42 -0.84 2.30
N GLY A 172 -11.49 -1.55 1.16
CA GLY A 172 -10.94 -1.10 -0.11
C GLY A 172 -12.00 -0.54 -1.07
N ASP A 173 -11.60 0.45 -1.87
CA ASP A 173 -12.45 1.07 -2.91
C ASP A 173 -11.62 1.41 -4.15
N LEU A 174 -12.01 0.87 -5.30
CA LEU A 174 -11.23 1.06 -6.53
C LEU A 174 -11.39 2.46 -7.13
N LEU A 175 -12.53 3.13 -6.94
CA LEU A 175 -12.71 4.50 -7.42
C LEU A 175 -11.81 5.46 -6.64
N ASP A 176 -11.81 5.35 -5.30
CA ASP A 176 -10.92 6.14 -4.45
C ASP A 176 -9.45 5.83 -4.74
N TYR A 177 -9.13 4.56 -5.01
CA TYR A 177 -7.79 4.15 -5.41
C TYR A 177 -7.32 4.80 -6.72
N MET A 178 -8.17 4.83 -7.75
CA MET A 178 -7.85 5.50 -9.03
C MET A 178 -7.63 7.00 -8.86
N ASN A 179 -8.44 7.65 -8.02
CA ASN A 179 -8.26 9.05 -7.66
C ASN A 179 -6.93 9.26 -6.90
N SER A 180 -6.57 8.34 -6.02
CA SER A 180 -5.31 8.35 -5.28
C SER A 180 -4.10 8.16 -6.21
N LEU A 181 -4.17 7.26 -7.20
CA LEU A 181 -3.12 7.12 -8.23
C LEU A 181 -2.93 8.41 -9.02
N ALA A 182 -4.03 9.04 -9.46
CA ALA A 182 -3.98 10.32 -10.17
C ALA A 182 -3.37 11.43 -9.30
N ARG A 183 -3.75 11.48 -8.01
CA ARG A 183 -3.18 12.40 -7.02
C ARG A 183 -1.67 12.20 -6.84
N MET A 184 -1.22 10.94 -6.69
CA MET A 184 0.20 10.62 -6.57
C MET A 184 0.96 10.98 -7.85
N LEU A 185 0.39 10.74 -9.03
CA LEU A 185 1.01 11.11 -10.32
C LEU A 185 1.17 12.62 -10.45
N ALA A 186 0.21 13.42 -9.98
CA ALA A 186 0.29 14.87 -10.00
C ALA A 186 1.43 15.44 -9.12
N LEU A 187 1.92 14.67 -8.15
CA LEU A 187 3.10 15.03 -7.33
C LEU A 187 4.41 14.87 -8.12
N LEU A 188 4.43 14.15 -9.24
CA LEU A 188 5.61 13.85 -10.05
C LEU A 188 6.80 13.36 -9.23
N PRO A 189 6.64 12.32 -8.38
CA PRO A 189 7.72 11.88 -7.51
C PRO A 189 8.90 11.35 -8.32
N SER A 190 10.12 11.81 -8.02
CA SER A 190 11.33 11.36 -8.73
C SER A 190 11.54 9.86 -8.63
N ARG A 191 11.16 9.28 -7.49
CA ARG A 191 11.21 7.84 -7.17
C ARG A 191 10.14 7.47 -6.16
N ILE A 192 9.87 6.16 -6.02
CA ILE A 192 8.92 5.66 -5.03
C ILE A 192 9.62 4.64 -4.11
N TYR A 193 9.39 4.78 -2.82
CA TYR A 193 9.76 3.86 -1.75
C TYR A 193 8.54 3.03 -1.38
N PRO A 194 8.36 1.82 -1.95
CA PRO A 194 7.16 1.00 -1.76
C PRO A 194 7.23 0.17 -0.48
N ALA A 195 6.09 -0.12 0.14
CA ALA A 195 6.10 -1.00 1.32
C ALA A 195 6.49 -2.46 0.99
N HIS A 196 6.36 -2.89 -0.27
CA HIS A 196 6.77 -4.23 -0.68
C HIS A 196 7.54 -4.22 -2.00
N GLY A 197 8.67 -4.95 -2.02
CA GLY A 197 9.53 -5.07 -3.20
C GLY A 197 10.57 -3.95 -3.33
N PRO A 198 11.30 -3.89 -4.45
CA PRO A 198 12.44 -3.00 -4.63
C PRO A 198 12.03 -1.53 -4.84
N LEU A 199 12.99 -0.64 -4.65
CA LEU A 199 12.93 0.78 -5.02
C LEU A 199 12.45 0.96 -6.47
N ILE A 200 11.57 1.92 -6.69
CA ILE A 200 11.08 2.32 -8.03
C ILE A 200 11.79 3.62 -8.42
N ALA A 201 12.68 3.53 -9.40
CA ALA A 201 13.53 4.66 -9.81
C ALA A 201 12.81 5.74 -10.63
N ASP A 202 11.72 5.38 -11.31
CA ASP A 202 10.87 6.29 -12.09
C ASP A 202 9.43 6.23 -11.58
N GLY A 203 9.11 7.13 -10.67
CA GLY A 203 7.79 7.20 -10.05
C GLY A 203 6.67 7.51 -11.03
N PRO A 204 6.79 8.54 -11.88
CA PRO A 204 5.74 8.89 -12.84
C PRO A 204 5.43 7.78 -13.84
N THR A 205 6.43 7.09 -14.37
CA THR A 205 6.21 5.97 -15.28
C THR A 205 5.48 4.83 -14.58
N LYS A 206 5.94 4.44 -13.39
CA LYS A 206 5.27 3.39 -12.61
C LYS A 206 3.81 3.71 -12.30
N LEU A 207 3.50 4.95 -11.94
CA LEU A 207 2.13 5.39 -11.66
C LEU A 207 1.24 5.36 -12.90
N ARG A 208 1.77 5.77 -14.08
CA ARG A 208 1.04 5.66 -15.35
C ARG A 208 0.76 4.19 -15.70
N ASP A 209 1.74 3.30 -15.50
CA ASP A 209 1.57 1.86 -15.75
C ASP A 209 0.44 1.27 -14.89
N TYR A 210 0.36 1.67 -13.60
CA TYR A 210 -0.73 1.26 -12.71
C TYR A 210 -2.09 1.75 -13.19
N ILE A 211 -2.20 3.02 -13.58
CA ILE A 211 -3.45 3.61 -14.11
C ILE A 211 -3.85 2.90 -15.41
N THR A 212 -2.91 2.71 -16.33
CA THR A 212 -3.13 2.03 -17.61
C THR A 212 -3.62 0.60 -17.40
N HIS A 213 -2.92 -0.17 -16.58
CA HIS A 213 -3.30 -1.56 -16.27
C HIS A 213 -4.73 -1.65 -15.68
N ARG A 214 -5.12 -0.72 -14.79
CA ARG A 214 -6.49 -0.69 -14.24
C ARG A 214 -7.53 -0.34 -15.30
N ASN A 215 -7.25 0.64 -16.15
CA ASN A 215 -8.16 1.05 -17.24
C ASN A 215 -8.31 -0.05 -18.30
N GLU A 216 -7.24 -0.73 -18.67
CA GLU A 216 -7.29 -1.88 -19.58
C GLU A 216 -8.15 -3.01 -19.01
N ARG A 217 -7.99 -3.33 -17.71
CA ARG A 217 -8.81 -4.33 -17.03
C ARG A 217 -10.29 -3.93 -17.03
N GLU A 218 -10.59 -2.67 -16.79
CA GLU A 218 -11.95 -2.14 -16.82
C GLU A 218 -12.57 -2.28 -18.22
N ALA A 219 -11.82 -1.91 -19.28
CA ALA A 219 -12.27 -2.09 -20.65
C ALA A 219 -12.55 -3.56 -21.01
N GLN A 220 -11.72 -4.49 -20.56
CA GLN A 220 -11.93 -5.94 -20.74
C GLN A 220 -13.20 -6.41 -20.03
N ILE A 221 -13.48 -5.93 -18.81
CA ILE A 221 -14.69 -6.27 -18.05
C ILE A 221 -15.95 -5.77 -18.77
N LEU A 222 -15.93 -4.53 -19.26
CA LEU A 222 -17.04 -3.97 -20.03
C LEU A 222 -17.28 -4.73 -21.35
N ALA A 223 -16.21 -5.07 -22.06
CA ALA A 223 -16.32 -5.90 -23.27
C ALA A 223 -16.89 -7.29 -22.96
N ALA A 224 -16.53 -7.89 -21.82
CA ALA A 224 -17.09 -9.16 -21.39
C ALA A 224 -18.60 -9.06 -21.06
N LEU A 225 -19.04 -7.98 -20.43
CA LEU A 225 -20.47 -7.71 -20.17
C LEU A 225 -21.24 -7.37 -21.46
N GLY A 226 -20.60 -6.77 -22.46
CA GLY A 226 -21.19 -6.54 -23.78
C GLY A 226 -21.57 -7.83 -24.52
N GLN A 227 -21.06 -8.99 -24.09
CA GLN A 227 -21.47 -10.31 -24.62
C GLN A 227 -22.74 -10.86 -23.94
N GLY A 228 -23.33 -10.13 -23.00
CA GLY A 228 -24.54 -10.46 -22.24
C GLY A 228 -24.31 -10.46 -20.74
N ASP A 229 -25.41 -10.32 -20.01
CA ASP A 229 -25.44 -10.28 -18.54
C ASP A 229 -24.66 -11.44 -17.95
N ALA A 230 -23.88 -11.21 -16.90
CA ALA A 230 -22.99 -12.20 -16.34
C ALA A 230 -22.74 -11.98 -14.84
N ASN A 231 -22.53 -13.08 -14.11
CA ASN A 231 -21.96 -13.00 -12.76
C ASN A 231 -20.44 -12.83 -12.81
N VAL A 232 -19.85 -12.48 -11.67
CA VAL A 232 -18.40 -12.26 -11.54
C VAL A 232 -17.58 -13.45 -12.06
N GLY A 233 -17.97 -14.69 -11.73
CA GLY A 233 -17.26 -15.89 -12.18
C GLY A 233 -17.25 -16.05 -13.71
N THR A 234 -18.34 -15.69 -14.36
CA THR A 234 -18.42 -15.68 -15.85
C THR A 234 -17.52 -14.59 -16.43
N VAL A 235 -17.53 -13.39 -15.84
CA VAL A 235 -16.63 -12.28 -16.27
C VAL A 235 -15.17 -12.70 -16.10
N VAL A 236 -14.81 -13.32 -14.97
CA VAL A 236 -13.44 -13.83 -14.74
C VAL A 236 -13.03 -14.80 -15.85
N LYS A 237 -13.86 -15.77 -16.20
CA LYS A 237 -13.56 -16.74 -17.27
C LYS A 237 -13.39 -16.08 -18.64
N ARG A 238 -14.10 -14.99 -18.93
CA ARG A 238 -14.00 -14.25 -20.18
C ARG A 238 -12.74 -13.34 -20.26
N VAL A 239 -12.29 -12.86 -19.09
CA VAL A 239 -11.20 -11.83 -19.02
C VAL A 239 -9.84 -12.46 -18.69
N TYR A 240 -9.81 -13.55 -17.90
CA TYR A 240 -8.58 -14.16 -17.39
C TYR A 240 -8.29 -15.49 -18.07
N THR A 241 -8.37 -15.54 -19.42
CA THR A 241 -8.19 -16.73 -20.23
C THR A 241 -6.84 -17.41 -20.09
N ASP A 242 -5.80 -16.61 -19.86
CA ASP A 242 -4.40 -17.07 -19.77
C ASP A 242 -3.93 -17.24 -18.30
N VAL A 243 -4.85 -17.15 -17.33
CA VAL A 243 -4.54 -17.28 -15.90
C VAL A 243 -5.04 -18.63 -15.38
N PRO A 244 -4.19 -19.38 -14.66
CA PRO A 244 -4.59 -20.66 -14.07
C PRO A 244 -5.85 -20.54 -13.20
N GLU A 245 -6.75 -21.51 -13.28
CA GLU A 245 -8.04 -21.50 -12.56
C GLU A 245 -7.91 -21.33 -11.04
N VAL A 246 -6.82 -21.84 -10.45
CA VAL A 246 -6.51 -21.68 -9.02
C VAL A 246 -6.43 -20.21 -8.59
N LEU A 247 -6.14 -19.28 -9.52
CA LEU A 247 -6.07 -17.84 -9.27
C LEU A 247 -7.40 -17.11 -9.57
N HIS A 248 -8.41 -17.79 -10.10
CA HIS A 248 -9.69 -17.17 -10.46
C HIS A 248 -10.45 -16.64 -9.23
N ALA A 249 -10.29 -17.27 -8.07
CA ALA A 249 -10.87 -16.75 -6.82
C ALA A 249 -10.31 -15.37 -6.45
N ALA A 250 -9.00 -15.17 -6.61
CA ALA A 250 -8.37 -13.85 -6.39
C ALA A 250 -8.78 -12.84 -7.48
N ALA A 251 -8.86 -13.28 -8.74
CA ALA A 251 -9.34 -12.46 -9.86
C ALA A 251 -10.79 -12.00 -9.67
N ALA A 252 -11.65 -12.82 -9.06
CA ALA A 252 -13.04 -12.48 -8.77
C ALA A 252 -13.15 -11.23 -7.86
N HIS A 253 -12.32 -11.12 -6.84
CA HIS A 253 -12.30 -9.92 -6.00
C HIS A 253 -11.90 -8.67 -6.79
N SER A 254 -10.93 -8.78 -7.70
CA SER A 254 -10.53 -7.67 -8.58
C SER A 254 -11.66 -7.27 -9.52
N VAL A 255 -12.33 -8.23 -10.18
CA VAL A 255 -13.49 -7.98 -11.05
C VAL A 255 -14.63 -7.31 -10.25
N ALA A 256 -14.95 -7.82 -9.06
CA ALA A 256 -15.99 -7.23 -8.21
C ALA A 256 -15.65 -5.78 -7.80
N ALA A 257 -14.38 -5.46 -7.55
CA ALA A 257 -13.96 -4.09 -7.26
C ALA A 257 -14.17 -3.17 -8.47
N HIS A 258 -13.83 -3.61 -9.69
CA HIS A 258 -14.11 -2.87 -10.93
C HIS A 258 -15.62 -2.69 -11.16
N LEU A 259 -16.41 -3.73 -10.97
CA LEU A 259 -17.87 -3.65 -11.15
C LEU A 259 -18.53 -2.67 -10.18
N ARG A 260 -18.11 -2.65 -8.91
CA ARG A 260 -18.58 -1.66 -7.93
C ARG A 260 -18.22 -0.22 -8.35
N LYS A 261 -16.99 -0.01 -8.84
CA LYS A 261 -16.58 1.30 -9.37
C LYS A 261 -17.46 1.70 -10.56
N LEU A 262 -17.62 0.81 -11.53
CA LEU A 262 -18.44 1.05 -12.73
C LEU A 262 -19.93 1.29 -12.40
N GLU A 263 -20.46 0.62 -11.38
CA GLU A 263 -21.82 0.85 -10.87
C GLU A 263 -21.96 2.27 -10.29
N ARG A 264 -21.00 2.72 -9.48
CA ARG A 264 -20.96 4.10 -8.96
C ARG A 264 -20.84 5.15 -10.08
N GLU A 265 -20.23 4.81 -11.20
CA GLU A 265 -20.12 5.65 -12.39
C GLU A 265 -21.34 5.55 -13.32
N GLY A 266 -22.33 4.70 -13.02
CA GLY A 266 -23.53 4.48 -13.82
C GLY A 266 -23.28 3.77 -15.14
N ARG A 267 -22.18 3.04 -15.30
CA ARG A 267 -21.78 2.32 -16.52
C ARG A 267 -22.22 0.86 -16.54
N VAL A 268 -22.43 0.28 -15.36
CA VAL A 268 -23.02 -1.06 -15.19
C VAL A 268 -24.06 -1.02 -14.09
N GLN A 269 -24.93 -2.03 -14.04
CA GLN A 269 -25.95 -2.18 -13.03
C GLN A 269 -26.08 -3.63 -12.60
N ARG A 270 -26.51 -3.86 -11.36
CA ARG A 270 -26.94 -5.17 -10.91
C ARG A 270 -28.38 -5.45 -11.36
N ARG A 271 -28.64 -6.67 -11.77
CA ARG A 271 -29.97 -7.16 -12.12
C ARG A 271 -30.72 -7.77 -10.92
N ASP A 272 -30.03 -7.93 -9.79
CA ASP A 272 -30.56 -8.50 -8.55
C ASP A 272 -29.89 -7.86 -7.32
N ASP A 273 -30.44 -8.14 -6.13
CA ASP A 273 -29.99 -7.55 -4.85
C ASP A 273 -28.91 -8.40 -4.13
N ARG A 274 -28.34 -9.40 -4.80
CA ARG A 274 -27.28 -10.23 -4.22
C ARG A 274 -25.99 -9.42 -3.98
N ALA A 275 -25.12 -9.95 -3.13
CA ALA A 275 -23.82 -9.36 -2.88
C ALA A 275 -23.01 -9.22 -4.19
N PRO A 276 -22.12 -8.23 -4.34
CA PRO A 276 -21.41 -7.96 -5.60
C PRO A 276 -20.71 -9.15 -6.24
N LEU A 277 -20.20 -10.09 -5.45
CA LEU A 277 -19.55 -11.31 -5.97
C LEU A 277 -20.54 -12.30 -6.59
N GLU A 278 -21.81 -12.28 -6.16
CA GLU A 278 -22.85 -13.24 -6.54
C GLU A 278 -23.86 -12.65 -7.53
N ALA A 279 -23.93 -11.32 -7.60
CA ALA A 279 -24.88 -10.60 -8.42
C ALA A 279 -24.71 -10.86 -9.91
N ILE A 280 -25.80 -10.70 -10.67
CA ILE A 280 -25.78 -10.62 -12.13
C ILE A 280 -25.59 -9.16 -12.50
N TRP A 281 -24.60 -8.92 -13.31
CA TRP A 281 -24.19 -7.58 -13.81
C TRP A 281 -24.51 -7.42 -15.29
N ALA A 282 -24.90 -6.21 -15.65
CA ALA A 282 -25.20 -5.81 -17.02
C ALA A 282 -24.63 -4.43 -17.31
N ILE A 283 -24.44 -4.11 -18.59
CA ILE A 283 -24.22 -2.73 -19.03
C ILE A 283 -25.47 -1.90 -18.67
N ALA A 284 -25.27 -0.67 -18.16
CA ALA A 284 -26.34 0.25 -17.75
C ALA A 284 -27.08 0.83 -18.96
#